data_0c869d4692e99a79fef8915872039544
#
_entry.id   0c869d4692e99a79fef8915872039544
#
_cell.length_a   1.000
_cell.length_b   1.000
_cell.length_c   1.000
_cell.angle_alpha   90.00
_cell.angle_beta   90.00
_cell.angle_gamma   90.00
#
_symmetry.space_group_name_H-M   'P 1'
#
loop_
_entity.id
_entity.type
_entity.pdbx_description
1 polymer ?
#
loop_
_entity_poly.entity_id
_entity_poly.type
_entity_poly.pdbx_seq_one_letter_code
_entity_poly.pdbx_strand_id
1 'polypeptide(L)'
;MPAIVVLVKHVPDTWSRKTLEADHTLDRDNVDSVIDEINEFAMEQALQLRDDNPDAGYRVIALTMGPAGADETLRKALAMGADDAVHLTDDALAGSDLLGTTWALTNAINTIDDVALIVTGNASSDGAMGALPGILAEYRQLPALTGVRSVKLQGTIVTGVRETAEGRYELSAQLPAIISVTDKAPKPRFPNFKGLMAAKKFEITVLDTAAIGVDPGQVGLAHAATAVTGATQRPERTAGDVIGGADAPVAAGKIADYLAEEKFL
;
A
#
# COMPACT_ATOMS: atom_id res chain seq x y z
N MET A 1 0.77 -22.96 -10.64
CA MET A 1 0.65 -21.65 -11.32
C MET A 1 1.31 -20.63 -10.39
N PRO A 2 2.37 -19.97 -10.84
CA PRO A 2 3.08 -19.04 -9.98
C PRO A 2 2.16 -17.86 -9.58
N ALA A 3 2.30 -17.43 -8.32
CA ALA A 3 1.47 -16.39 -7.75
C ALA A 3 2.21 -15.03 -7.70
N ILE A 4 1.51 -13.97 -8.06
CA ILE A 4 1.88 -12.59 -7.76
C ILE A 4 0.95 -12.14 -6.62
N VAL A 5 1.49 -11.99 -5.42
CA VAL A 5 0.73 -11.54 -4.24
C VAL A 5 0.80 -10.03 -4.15
N VAL A 6 -0.35 -9.36 -4.09
CA VAL A 6 -0.43 -7.90 -3.94
C VAL A 6 -0.96 -7.57 -2.56
N LEU A 7 -0.16 -6.85 -1.77
CA LEU A 7 -0.61 -6.36 -0.48
C LEU A 7 -1.44 -5.09 -0.68
N VAL A 8 -2.68 -5.15 -0.22
CA VAL A 8 -3.62 -4.02 -0.28
C VAL A 8 -4.08 -3.67 1.13
N LYS A 9 -4.29 -2.39 1.39
CA LYS A 9 -4.65 -1.89 2.72
C LYS A 9 -5.95 -1.13 2.70
N HIS A 10 -6.79 -1.36 3.70
CA HIS A 10 -7.98 -0.57 3.98
C HIS A 10 -7.58 0.61 4.85
N VAL A 11 -7.78 1.82 4.37
CA VAL A 11 -7.33 3.05 5.03
C VAL A 11 -8.46 4.07 5.08
N PRO A 12 -8.48 4.98 6.06
CA PRO A 12 -9.38 6.11 6.05
C PRO A 12 -9.24 6.90 4.74
N ASP A 13 -10.37 7.28 4.16
CA ASP A 13 -10.41 8.11 2.95
C ASP A 13 -9.52 9.34 3.14
N THR A 14 -8.71 9.68 2.12
CA THR A 14 -7.80 10.83 2.15
C THR A 14 -8.49 12.15 2.39
N TRP A 15 -9.76 12.28 2.02
CA TRP A 15 -10.60 13.46 2.23
C TRP A 15 -11.25 13.50 3.61
N SER A 16 -11.27 12.40 4.34
CA SER A 16 -11.83 12.31 5.68
C SER A 16 -10.86 12.88 6.73
N ARG A 17 -11.40 13.46 7.79
CA ARG A 17 -10.61 13.87 8.94
C ARG A 17 -10.19 12.63 9.72
N LYS A 18 -8.89 12.41 9.81
CA LYS A 18 -8.31 11.32 10.59
C LYS A 18 -8.17 11.71 12.05
N THR A 19 -8.63 10.86 12.94
CA THR A 19 -8.54 11.00 14.41
C THR A 19 -7.81 9.80 15.00
N LEU A 20 -7.32 9.95 16.22
CA LEU A 20 -6.67 8.90 16.98
C LEU A 20 -7.50 8.58 18.22
N GLU A 21 -7.47 7.33 18.62
CA GLU A 21 -7.97 6.84 19.88
C GLU A 21 -7.08 7.30 21.06
N ALA A 22 -7.52 7.06 22.28
CA ALA A 22 -6.80 7.48 23.49
C ALA A 22 -5.41 6.82 23.62
N ASP A 23 -5.21 5.65 23.04
CA ASP A 23 -3.96 4.91 22.97
C ASP A 23 -3.10 5.25 21.76
N HIS A 24 -3.48 6.29 21.01
CA HIS A 24 -2.84 6.75 19.77
C HIS A 24 -2.97 5.80 18.58
N THR A 25 -3.81 4.78 18.65
CA THR A 25 -4.18 4.01 17.45
C THR A 25 -5.11 4.86 16.56
N LEU A 26 -5.14 4.54 15.26
CA LEU A 26 -5.99 5.23 14.31
C LEU A 26 -7.46 4.83 14.53
N ASP A 27 -8.35 5.82 14.71
CA ASP A 27 -9.79 5.60 14.69
C ASP A 27 -10.22 5.16 13.28
N ARG A 28 -10.71 3.92 13.20
CA ARG A 28 -11.16 3.30 11.96
C ARG A 28 -12.67 3.11 11.90
N ASP A 29 -13.36 3.29 13.04
CA ASP A 29 -14.79 3.02 13.15
C ASP A 29 -15.64 4.25 12.81
N ASN A 30 -15.11 5.45 13.04
CA ASN A 30 -15.82 6.70 12.83
C ASN A 30 -15.39 7.43 11.54
N VAL A 31 -14.84 6.71 10.56
CA VAL A 31 -14.35 7.28 9.30
C VAL A 31 -14.67 6.35 8.14
N ASP A 32 -15.08 6.94 7.01
CA ASP A 32 -15.17 6.18 5.77
C ASP A 32 -13.79 5.69 5.36
N SER A 33 -13.69 4.43 5.00
CA SER A 33 -12.44 3.79 4.62
C SER A 33 -12.52 3.21 3.21
N VAL A 34 -11.39 3.22 2.52
CA VAL A 34 -11.25 2.78 1.12
C VAL A 34 -9.98 1.97 0.94
N ILE A 35 -9.81 1.34 -0.22
CA ILE A 35 -8.50 0.83 -0.63
C ILE A 35 -7.52 2.01 -0.72
N ASP A 36 -6.32 1.84 -0.19
CA ASP A 36 -5.26 2.84 -0.33
C ASP A 36 -4.93 3.06 -1.81
N GLU A 37 -4.96 4.32 -2.28
CA GLU A 37 -4.74 4.67 -3.68
C GLU A 37 -3.44 4.08 -4.24
N ILE A 38 -2.37 4.06 -3.46
CA ILE A 38 -1.10 3.47 -3.88
C ILE A 38 -1.21 1.97 -4.15
N ASN A 39 -2.14 1.29 -3.49
CA ASN A 39 -2.36 -0.13 -3.72
C ASN A 39 -3.13 -0.41 -5.01
N GLU A 40 -3.91 0.53 -5.52
CA GLU A 40 -4.48 0.42 -6.87
C GLU A 40 -3.37 0.42 -7.93
N PHE A 41 -2.30 1.23 -7.75
CA PHE A 41 -1.11 1.19 -8.62
C PHE A 41 -0.35 -0.15 -8.50
N ALA A 42 -0.24 -0.69 -7.28
CA ALA A 42 0.35 -2.00 -7.06
C ALA A 42 -0.44 -3.12 -7.73
N MET A 43 -1.78 -3.08 -7.63
CA MET A 43 -2.68 -4.00 -8.33
C MET A 43 -2.50 -3.92 -9.84
N GLU A 44 -2.54 -2.71 -10.41
CA GLU A 44 -2.36 -2.53 -11.86
C GLU A 44 -1.01 -3.06 -12.33
N GLN A 45 0.08 -2.78 -11.59
CA GLN A 45 1.40 -3.29 -11.94
C GLN A 45 1.43 -4.82 -11.96
N ALA A 46 0.82 -5.48 -10.98
CA ALA A 46 0.73 -6.93 -10.92
C ALA A 46 -0.09 -7.50 -12.10
N LEU A 47 -1.23 -6.88 -12.40
CA LEU A 47 -2.09 -7.26 -13.51
C LEU A 47 -1.39 -7.11 -14.85
N GLN A 48 -0.63 -6.03 -15.06
CA GLN A 48 0.17 -5.84 -16.28
C GLN A 48 1.27 -6.90 -16.40
N LEU A 49 1.98 -7.22 -15.31
CA LEU A 49 3.00 -8.27 -15.34
C LEU A 49 2.40 -9.62 -15.71
N ARG A 50 1.21 -9.97 -15.24
CA ARG A 50 0.47 -11.17 -15.66
C ARG A 50 0.09 -11.09 -17.13
N ASP A 51 -0.51 -9.98 -17.55
CA ASP A 51 -1.05 -9.81 -18.91
C ASP A 51 0.07 -9.77 -19.97
N ASP A 52 1.25 -9.23 -19.62
CA ASP A 52 2.44 -9.18 -20.49
C ASP A 52 3.19 -10.54 -20.57
N ASN A 53 2.89 -11.49 -19.67
CA ASN A 53 3.53 -12.81 -19.61
C ASN A 53 2.48 -13.95 -19.62
N PRO A 54 1.63 -14.06 -20.67
CA PRO A 54 0.51 -14.99 -20.67
C PRO A 54 0.94 -16.46 -20.59
N ASP A 55 2.09 -16.81 -21.16
CA ASP A 55 2.62 -18.17 -21.18
C ASP A 55 3.15 -18.61 -19.80
N ALA A 56 3.46 -17.68 -18.91
CA ALA A 56 3.92 -18.00 -17.56
C ALA A 56 2.80 -18.46 -16.63
N GLY A 57 1.54 -18.17 -16.99
CA GLY A 57 0.36 -18.60 -16.23
C GLY A 57 0.29 -18.01 -14.82
N TYR A 58 0.72 -16.76 -14.63
CA TYR A 58 0.64 -16.08 -13.34
C TYR A 58 -0.82 -15.91 -12.89
N ARG A 59 -1.06 -16.08 -11.59
CA ARG A 59 -2.30 -15.67 -10.92
C ARG A 59 -2.00 -14.50 -9.99
N VAL A 60 -2.87 -13.49 -9.96
CA VAL A 60 -2.75 -12.33 -9.09
C VAL A 60 -3.67 -12.49 -7.89
N ILE A 61 -3.10 -12.48 -6.69
CA ILE A 61 -3.80 -12.67 -5.43
C ILE A 61 -3.71 -11.39 -4.60
N ALA A 62 -4.84 -10.80 -4.25
CA ALA A 62 -4.88 -9.68 -3.33
C ALA A 62 -4.89 -10.19 -1.88
N LEU A 63 -4.01 -9.65 -1.03
CA LEU A 63 -3.95 -9.97 0.40
C LEU A 63 -4.10 -8.69 1.21
N THR A 64 -5.03 -8.69 2.15
CA THR A 64 -5.18 -7.63 3.16
C THR A 64 -5.09 -8.19 4.58
N MET A 65 -4.59 -7.38 5.50
CA MET A 65 -4.68 -7.59 6.94
C MET A 65 -5.47 -6.43 7.53
N GLY A 66 -6.58 -6.74 8.21
CA GLY A 66 -7.42 -5.70 8.78
C GLY A 66 -8.72 -6.22 9.38
N PRO A 67 -9.55 -5.33 9.95
CA PRO A 67 -10.85 -5.68 10.51
C PRO A 67 -11.81 -6.21 9.43
N ALA A 68 -12.97 -6.68 9.85
CA ALA A 68 -13.97 -7.28 8.94
C ALA A 68 -14.29 -6.41 7.72
N GLY A 69 -14.40 -5.08 7.88
CA GLY A 69 -14.67 -4.14 6.77
C GLY A 69 -13.57 -4.05 5.72
N ALA A 70 -12.36 -4.57 6.00
CA ALA A 70 -11.26 -4.55 5.02
C ALA A 70 -11.51 -5.50 3.82
N ASP A 71 -12.53 -6.36 3.87
CA ASP A 71 -12.96 -7.18 2.73
C ASP A 71 -13.40 -6.34 1.52
N GLU A 72 -13.89 -5.12 1.73
CA GLU A 72 -14.24 -4.18 0.65
C GLU A 72 -13.04 -3.84 -0.25
N THR A 73 -11.86 -3.72 0.34
CA THR A 73 -10.60 -3.53 -0.38
C THR A 73 -10.29 -4.70 -1.30
N LEU A 74 -10.50 -5.92 -0.83
CA LEU A 74 -10.33 -7.12 -1.64
C LEU A 74 -11.36 -7.21 -2.77
N ARG A 75 -12.59 -6.81 -2.52
CA ARG A 75 -13.64 -6.75 -3.56
C ARG A 75 -13.29 -5.74 -4.64
N LYS A 76 -12.67 -4.63 -4.28
CA LYS A 76 -12.15 -3.66 -5.26
C LYS A 76 -11.02 -4.27 -6.09
N ALA A 77 -10.06 -4.96 -5.46
CA ALA A 77 -8.97 -5.64 -6.14
C ALA A 77 -9.47 -6.75 -7.11
N LEU A 78 -10.43 -7.56 -6.67
CA LEU A 78 -11.11 -8.56 -7.51
C LEU A 78 -11.83 -7.90 -8.69
N ALA A 79 -12.50 -6.79 -8.46
CA ALA A 79 -13.19 -6.04 -9.52
C ALA A 79 -12.22 -5.45 -10.55
N MET A 80 -10.99 -5.10 -10.14
CA MET A 80 -9.90 -4.69 -11.04
C MET A 80 -9.34 -5.85 -11.85
N GLY A 81 -9.48 -7.10 -11.39
CA GLY A 81 -9.07 -8.29 -12.11
C GLY A 81 -8.11 -9.22 -11.36
N ALA A 82 -8.02 -9.12 -10.03
CA ALA A 82 -7.37 -10.16 -9.24
C ALA A 82 -8.08 -11.52 -9.44
N ASP A 83 -7.30 -12.59 -9.43
CA ASP A 83 -7.80 -13.95 -9.63
C ASP A 83 -8.27 -14.56 -8.32
N ASP A 84 -7.73 -14.09 -7.18
CA ASP A 84 -8.04 -14.58 -5.84
C ASP A 84 -7.86 -13.49 -4.79
N ALA A 85 -8.39 -13.73 -3.58
CA ALA A 85 -8.31 -12.78 -2.47
C ALA A 85 -8.19 -13.49 -1.12
N VAL A 86 -7.31 -12.98 -0.26
CA VAL A 86 -7.05 -13.49 1.09
C VAL A 86 -7.22 -12.36 2.10
N HIS A 87 -8.04 -12.60 3.10
CA HIS A 87 -8.29 -11.68 4.21
C HIS A 87 -7.71 -12.25 5.51
N LEU A 88 -6.65 -11.67 6.01
CA LEU A 88 -6.13 -11.94 7.33
C LEU A 88 -6.85 -11.03 8.34
N THR A 89 -7.67 -11.62 9.19
CA THR A 89 -8.47 -10.89 10.18
C THR A 89 -8.52 -11.64 11.50
N ASP A 90 -8.19 -10.95 12.58
CA ASP A 90 -8.21 -11.44 13.95
C ASP A 90 -8.11 -10.23 14.89
N ASP A 91 -8.88 -10.22 15.96
CA ASP A 91 -8.83 -9.14 16.98
C ASP A 91 -7.44 -9.02 17.63
N ALA A 92 -6.70 -10.12 17.73
CA ALA A 92 -5.34 -10.12 18.25
C ALA A 92 -4.36 -9.29 17.43
N LEU A 93 -4.66 -9.01 16.16
CA LEU A 93 -3.81 -8.22 15.27
C LEU A 93 -3.96 -6.70 15.49
N ALA A 94 -5.03 -6.26 16.19
CA ALA A 94 -5.34 -4.85 16.36
C ALA A 94 -4.19 -4.10 17.07
N GLY A 95 -3.80 -2.96 16.52
CA GLY A 95 -2.70 -2.14 17.07
C GLY A 95 -1.29 -2.70 16.84
N SER A 96 -1.12 -3.78 16.07
CA SER A 96 0.21 -4.26 15.67
C SER A 96 1.02 -3.15 15.04
N ASP A 97 2.25 -2.99 15.48
CA ASP A 97 3.20 -2.11 14.82
C ASP A 97 3.69 -2.70 13.49
N LEU A 98 4.64 -2.01 12.87
CA LEU A 98 5.18 -2.42 11.57
C LEU A 98 5.83 -3.81 11.60
N LEU A 99 6.52 -4.18 12.70
CA LEU A 99 7.16 -5.48 12.82
C LEU A 99 6.13 -6.60 12.99
N GLY A 100 5.18 -6.45 13.90
CA GLY A 100 4.09 -7.40 14.12
C GLY A 100 3.21 -7.56 12.87
N THR A 101 2.87 -6.44 12.20
CA THR A 101 2.14 -6.46 10.94
C THR A 101 2.89 -7.23 9.85
N THR A 102 4.19 -6.96 9.68
CA THR A 102 4.99 -7.63 8.65
C THR A 102 5.19 -9.11 8.96
N TRP A 103 5.33 -9.46 10.24
CA TRP A 103 5.39 -10.86 10.70
C TRP A 103 4.12 -11.62 10.34
N ALA A 104 2.95 -11.07 10.69
CA ALA A 104 1.66 -11.68 10.35
C ALA A 104 1.46 -11.84 8.84
N LEU A 105 1.76 -10.79 8.06
CA LEU A 105 1.68 -10.83 6.59
C LEU A 105 2.65 -11.85 5.99
N THR A 106 3.88 -11.97 6.52
CA THR A 106 4.84 -12.99 6.10
C THR A 106 4.27 -14.39 6.23
N ASN A 107 3.65 -14.69 7.39
CA ASN A 107 3.05 -15.99 7.64
C ASN A 107 1.78 -16.23 6.83
N ALA A 108 0.97 -15.20 6.59
CA ALA A 108 -0.17 -15.30 5.68
C ALA A 108 0.28 -15.60 4.23
N ILE A 109 1.35 -14.96 3.76
CA ILE A 109 1.91 -15.25 2.43
C ILE A 109 2.47 -16.68 2.35
N ASN A 110 2.96 -17.27 3.46
CA ASN A 110 3.43 -18.66 3.50
C ASN A 110 2.31 -19.69 3.29
N THR A 111 1.03 -19.30 3.45
CA THR A 111 -0.11 -20.18 3.14
C THR A 111 -0.44 -20.21 1.64
N ILE A 112 0.19 -19.36 0.85
CA ILE A 112 -0.03 -19.26 -0.60
C ILE A 112 1.09 -20.02 -1.31
N ASP A 113 0.70 -20.98 -2.14
CA ASP A 113 1.67 -21.79 -2.90
C ASP A 113 2.30 -21.01 -4.07
N ASP A 114 3.56 -21.33 -4.36
CA ASP A 114 4.29 -20.90 -5.54
C ASP A 114 4.35 -19.37 -5.72
N VAL A 115 4.63 -18.65 -4.63
CA VAL A 115 4.73 -17.18 -4.66
C VAL A 115 6.03 -16.77 -5.40
N ALA A 116 5.87 -16.26 -6.61
CA ALA A 116 6.97 -15.77 -7.44
C ALA A 116 7.28 -14.28 -7.20
N LEU A 117 6.27 -13.46 -6.92
CA LEU A 117 6.46 -12.02 -6.73
C LEU A 117 5.50 -11.50 -5.66
N ILE A 118 6.00 -10.58 -4.82
CA ILE A 118 5.17 -9.82 -3.88
C ILE A 118 5.21 -8.36 -4.31
N VAL A 119 4.05 -7.74 -4.47
CA VAL A 119 3.89 -6.36 -4.92
C VAL A 119 3.23 -5.55 -3.82
N THR A 120 3.79 -4.39 -3.50
CA THR A 120 3.25 -3.46 -2.51
C THR A 120 3.23 -2.03 -3.04
N GLY A 121 2.47 -1.14 -2.41
CA GLY A 121 2.73 0.29 -2.49
C GLY A 121 4.01 0.68 -1.76
N ASN A 122 4.55 1.85 -2.02
CA ASN A 122 5.76 2.34 -1.35
C ASN A 122 5.51 2.71 0.12
N ALA A 123 4.35 3.27 0.44
CA ALA A 123 3.93 3.61 1.81
C ALA A 123 2.41 3.76 1.86
N SER A 124 1.78 3.37 2.97
CA SER A 124 0.35 3.60 3.17
C SER A 124 0.05 5.06 3.49
N SER A 125 -1.12 5.55 3.07
CA SER A 125 -1.55 6.93 3.28
C SER A 125 -1.89 7.26 4.74
N ASP A 126 -2.18 6.25 5.56
CA ASP A 126 -2.47 6.41 7.00
C ASP A 126 -1.21 6.39 7.87
N GLY A 127 -0.36 5.38 7.72
CA GLY A 127 0.84 5.22 8.56
C GLY A 127 2.12 5.81 7.98
N ALA A 128 2.23 5.93 6.66
CA ALA A 128 3.33 6.54 5.90
C ALA A 128 4.76 6.05 6.25
N MET A 129 4.90 4.87 6.86
CA MET A 129 6.20 4.37 7.34
C MET A 129 7.17 3.98 6.21
N GLY A 130 6.65 3.46 5.08
CA GLY A 130 7.45 3.11 3.90
C GLY A 130 8.46 1.96 4.07
N ALA A 131 8.55 1.38 5.25
CA ALA A 131 9.56 0.36 5.56
C ALA A 131 9.08 -1.09 5.43
N LEU A 132 7.76 -1.32 5.30
CA LEU A 132 7.18 -2.66 5.19
C LEU A 132 7.84 -3.53 4.10
N PRO A 133 8.07 -3.04 2.87
CA PRO A 133 8.68 -3.87 1.83
C PRO A 133 10.09 -4.36 2.19
N GLY A 134 10.88 -3.52 2.88
CA GLY A 134 12.23 -3.87 3.32
C GLY A 134 12.22 -4.90 4.46
N ILE A 135 11.33 -4.74 5.45
CA ILE A 135 11.19 -5.70 6.55
C ILE A 135 10.66 -7.04 6.04
N LEU A 136 9.70 -7.01 5.10
CA LEU A 136 9.17 -8.21 4.47
C LEU A 136 10.27 -8.95 3.69
N ALA A 137 11.15 -8.21 3.01
CA ALA A 137 12.30 -8.77 2.31
C ALA A 137 13.25 -9.48 3.27
N GLU A 138 13.53 -8.88 4.43
CA GLU A 138 14.37 -9.49 5.46
C GLU A 138 13.72 -10.73 6.06
N TYR A 139 12.45 -10.69 6.45
CA TYR A 139 11.76 -11.85 7.01
C TYR A 139 11.67 -13.04 6.05
N ARG A 140 11.56 -12.75 4.74
CA ARG A 140 11.47 -13.78 3.70
C ARG A 140 12.81 -14.12 3.06
N GLN A 141 13.87 -13.40 3.40
CA GLN A 141 15.22 -13.53 2.80
C GLN A 141 15.15 -13.42 1.26
N LEU A 142 14.38 -12.46 0.76
CA LEU A 142 14.17 -12.22 -0.67
C LEU A 142 14.76 -10.86 -1.09
N PRO A 143 15.24 -10.74 -2.34
CA PRO A 143 15.61 -9.43 -2.88
C PRO A 143 14.39 -8.51 -3.03
N ALA A 144 14.62 -7.20 -2.86
CA ALA A 144 13.57 -6.20 -2.98
C ALA A 144 13.96 -5.04 -3.90
N LEU A 145 13.10 -4.71 -4.85
CA LEU A 145 13.17 -3.51 -5.68
C LEU A 145 12.16 -2.50 -5.16
N THR A 146 12.58 -1.61 -4.26
CA THR A 146 11.66 -0.67 -3.59
C THR A 146 11.57 0.67 -4.30
N GLY A 147 10.38 1.30 -4.27
CA GLY A 147 10.14 2.63 -4.81
C GLY A 147 10.27 2.71 -6.33
N VAL A 148 9.89 1.68 -7.05
CA VAL A 148 9.99 1.66 -8.52
C VAL A 148 8.77 2.31 -9.19
N ARG A 149 9.02 2.97 -10.31
CA ARG A 149 7.99 3.61 -11.14
C ARG A 149 7.57 2.74 -12.34
N SER A 150 8.37 1.77 -12.70
CA SER A 150 8.07 0.81 -13.78
C SER A 150 8.76 -0.50 -13.49
N VAL A 151 8.10 -1.59 -13.88
CA VAL A 151 8.58 -2.95 -13.67
C VAL A 151 8.41 -3.76 -14.96
N LYS A 152 9.37 -4.62 -15.25
CA LYS A 152 9.28 -5.62 -16.32
C LYS A 152 9.71 -6.96 -15.78
N LEU A 153 9.10 -8.01 -16.30
CA LEU A 153 9.44 -9.39 -15.97
C LEU A 153 9.81 -10.13 -17.27
N GLN A 154 10.97 -10.77 -17.26
CA GLN A 154 11.47 -11.57 -18.39
C GLN A 154 12.00 -12.89 -17.87
N GLY A 155 11.27 -13.97 -18.13
CA GLY A 155 11.58 -15.28 -17.55
C GLY A 155 11.52 -15.20 -16.02
N THR A 156 12.65 -15.42 -15.35
CA THR A 156 12.77 -15.38 -13.88
C THR A 156 13.46 -14.11 -13.36
N ILE A 157 13.65 -13.10 -14.21
CA ILE A 157 14.30 -11.84 -13.82
C ILE A 157 13.29 -10.71 -13.83
N VAL A 158 13.11 -10.06 -12.67
CA VAL A 158 12.36 -8.82 -12.53
C VAL A 158 13.31 -7.63 -12.59
N THR A 159 12.96 -6.62 -13.38
CA THR A 159 13.69 -5.36 -13.50
C THR A 159 12.79 -4.20 -13.15
N GLY A 160 13.31 -3.19 -12.50
CA GLY A 160 12.56 -2.00 -12.09
C GLY A 160 13.37 -0.72 -12.22
N VAL A 161 12.70 0.38 -12.49
CA VAL A 161 13.30 1.71 -12.53
C VAL A 161 12.86 2.49 -11.29
N ARG A 162 13.85 2.93 -10.50
CA ARG A 162 13.66 3.83 -9.36
C ARG A 162 14.15 5.22 -9.71
N GLU A 163 13.39 6.25 -9.35
CA GLU A 163 13.82 7.64 -9.42
C GLU A 163 13.86 8.25 -8.03
N THR A 164 14.97 8.92 -7.71
CA THR A 164 15.18 9.68 -6.49
C THR A 164 15.69 11.08 -6.84
N ALA A 165 15.90 11.93 -5.84
CA ALA A 165 16.50 13.24 -6.04
C ALA A 165 17.94 13.15 -6.59
N GLU A 166 18.65 12.04 -6.30
CA GLU A 166 20.02 11.81 -6.73
C GLU A 166 20.14 11.24 -8.14
N GLY A 167 19.04 10.70 -8.70
CA GLY A 167 19.05 10.18 -10.05
C GLY A 167 18.11 9.01 -10.31
N ARG A 168 18.34 8.37 -11.45
CA ARG A 168 17.61 7.23 -11.95
C ARG A 168 18.45 5.96 -11.83
N TYR A 169 17.86 4.92 -11.26
CA TYR A 169 18.50 3.61 -11.05
C TYR A 169 17.71 2.53 -11.77
N GLU A 170 18.42 1.66 -12.46
CA GLU A 170 17.88 0.40 -12.99
C GLU A 170 18.28 -0.72 -12.04
N LEU A 171 17.28 -1.41 -11.52
CA LEU A 171 17.44 -2.49 -10.53
C LEU A 171 16.99 -3.80 -11.15
N SER A 172 17.61 -4.89 -10.76
CA SER A 172 17.19 -6.24 -11.18
C SER A 172 17.34 -7.25 -10.05
N ALA A 173 16.47 -8.25 -10.06
CA ALA A 173 16.52 -9.37 -9.13
C ALA A 173 16.01 -10.66 -9.79
N GLN A 174 16.46 -11.78 -9.27
CA GLN A 174 15.93 -13.11 -9.58
C GLN A 174 14.65 -13.34 -8.77
N LEU A 175 13.62 -13.94 -9.37
CA LEU A 175 12.45 -14.43 -8.65
C LEU A 175 12.81 -15.62 -7.74
N PRO A 176 12.15 -15.79 -6.58
CA PRO A 176 11.13 -14.91 -6.04
C PRO A 176 11.71 -13.59 -5.52
N ALA A 177 10.92 -12.51 -5.63
CA ALA A 177 11.34 -11.16 -5.26
C ALA A 177 10.17 -10.32 -4.69
N ILE A 178 10.52 -9.16 -4.13
CA ILE A 178 9.55 -8.17 -3.65
C ILE A 178 9.73 -6.88 -4.44
N ILE A 179 8.64 -6.23 -4.80
CA ILE A 179 8.67 -4.90 -5.38
C ILE A 179 7.73 -3.96 -4.61
N SER A 180 8.11 -2.71 -4.49
CA SER A 180 7.17 -1.66 -4.09
C SER A 180 7.10 -0.56 -5.14
N VAL A 181 5.88 -0.16 -5.50
CA VAL A 181 5.65 0.81 -6.56
C VAL A 181 5.31 2.18 -6.01
N THR A 182 5.60 3.22 -6.79
CA THR A 182 5.18 4.60 -6.52
C THR A 182 3.95 4.98 -7.35
N ASP A 183 3.37 6.14 -7.09
CA ASP A 183 2.29 6.77 -7.86
C ASP A 183 2.69 7.14 -9.31
N LYS A 184 3.98 6.99 -9.65
CA LYS A 184 4.48 7.12 -11.04
C LYS A 184 4.43 5.80 -11.83
N ALA A 185 3.97 4.71 -11.20
CA ALA A 185 3.69 3.46 -11.89
C ALA A 185 2.49 3.60 -12.84
N PRO A 186 2.19 2.60 -13.69
CA PRO A 186 1.06 2.66 -14.60
C PRO A 186 -0.25 2.98 -13.90
N LYS A 187 -1.07 3.85 -14.53
CA LYS A 187 -2.37 4.25 -13.97
C LYS A 187 -3.30 3.05 -13.83
N PRO A 188 -3.97 2.93 -12.66
CA PRO A 188 -4.90 1.84 -12.41
C PRO A 188 -6.02 1.77 -13.45
N ARG A 189 -6.35 0.54 -13.87
CA ARG A 189 -7.53 0.27 -14.69
C ARG A 189 -8.81 0.43 -13.89
N PHE A 190 -9.85 0.91 -14.54
CA PHE A 190 -11.17 0.96 -13.91
C PHE A 190 -11.84 -0.41 -13.99
N PRO A 191 -12.47 -0.88 -12.88
CA PRO A 191 -13.30 -2.08 -12.92
C PRO A 191 -14.44 -1.96 -13.92
N ASN A 192 -14.66 -3.00 -14.73
CA ASN A 192 -15.85 -3.05 -15.57
C ASN A 192 -17.05 -3.65 -14.79
N PHE A 193 -18.25 -3.49 -15.33
CA PHE A 193 -19.47 -3.94 -14.67
C PHE A 193 -19.47 -5.45 -14.38
N LYS A 194 -18.93 -6.27 -15.28
CA LYS A 194 -18.82 -7.73 -15.09
C LYS A 194 -17.89 -8.05 -13.92
N GLY A 195 -16.75 -7.38 -13.83
CA GLY A 195 -15.81 -7.52 -12.71
C GLY A 195 -16.43 -7.15 -11.37
N LEU A 196 -17.17 -6.02 -11.31
CA LEU A 196 -17.88 -5.60 -10.11
C LEU A 196 -18.91 -6.64 -9.63
N MET A 197 -19.67 -7.23 -10.57
CA MET A 197 -20.67 -8.26 -10.22
C MET A 197 -20.04 -9.58 -9.82
N ALA A 198 -18.91 -9.96 -10.42
CA ALA A 198 -18.16 -11.15 -10.04
C ALA A 198 -17.54 -11.01 -8.64
N ALA A 199 -16.90 -9.86 -8.37
CA ALA A 199 -16.28 -9.57 -7.08
C ALA A 199 -17.26 -9.64 -5.90
N LYS A 200 -18.51 -9.21 -6.09
CA LYS A 200 -19.55 -9.29 -5.04
C LYS A 200 -19.88 -10.72 -4.61
N LYS A 201 -19.73 -11.69 -5.51
CA LYS A 201 -20.09 -13.10 -5.26
C LYS A 201 -18.88 -13.97 -4.97
N PHE A 202 -17.67 -13.39 -5.07
CA PHE A 202 -16.44 -14.13 -4.88
C PHE A 202 -16.30 -14.55 -3.41
N GLU A 203 -15.93 -15.79 -3.17
CA GLU A 203 -15.65 -16.33 -1.84
C GLU A 203 -14.21 -16.00 -1.46
N ILE A 204 -14.04 -15.04 -0.56
CA ILE A 204 -12.73 -14.59 -0.09
C ILE A 204 -12.23 -15.61 0.94
N THR A 205 -10.97 -16.05 0.80
CA THR A 205 -10.31 -16.89 1.79
C THR A 205 -10.03 -16.07 3.04
N VAL A 206 -10.58 -16.48 4.18
CA VAL A 206 -10.38 -15.81 5.47
C VAL A 206 -9.40 -16.59 6.33
N LEU A 207 -8.39 -15.93 6.85
CA LEU A 207 -7.38 -16.47 7.74
C LEU A 207 -7.39 -15.70 9.08
N ASP A 208 -7.12 -16.39 10.16
CA ASP A 208 -6.85 -15.84 11.49
C ASP A 208 -5.40 -16.12 11.91
N THR A 209 -4.99 -15.68 13.08
CA THR A 209 -3.65 -15.91 13.63
C THR A 209 -3.33 -17.40 13.78
N ALA A 210 -4.32 -18.23 14.13
CA ALA A 210 -4.16 -19.67 14.26
C ALA A 210 -3.91 -20.35 12.90
N ALA A 211 -4.65 -19.95 11.87
CA ALA A 211 -4.51 -20.50 10.52
C ALA A 211 -3.12 -20.21 9.91
N ILE A 212 -2.50 -19.09 10.28
CA ILE A 212 -1.16 -18.71 9.81
C ILE A 212 -0.04 -19.11 10.77
N GLY A 213 -0.36 -19.77 11.90
CA GLY A 213 0.62 -20.23 12.90
C GLY A 213 1.33 -19.11 13.66
N VAL A 214 0.69 -17.96 13.81
CA VAL A 214 1.22 -16.82 14.58
C VAL A 214 0.65 -16.83 16.01
N ASP A 215 1.53 -16.80 16.99
CA ASP A 215 1.11 -16.67 18.40
C ASP A 215 0.57 -15.25 18.64
N PRO A 216 -0.62 -15.09 19.23
CA PRO A 216 -1.15 -13.78 19.62
C PRO A 216 -0.19 -12.93 20.46
N GLY A 217 0.73 -13.56 21.22
CA GLY A 217 1.81 -12.89 21.96
C GLY A 217 2.91 -12.24 21.09
N GLN A 218 2.86 -12.40 19.76
CA GLN A 218 3.82 -11.82 18.83
C GLN A 218 3.25 -10.63 18.03
N VAL A 219 1.98 -10.32 18.21
CA VAL A 219 1.25 -9.30 17.45
C VAL A 219 0.36 -8.46 18.37
N GLY A 220 -0.31 -7.45 17.83
CA GLY A 220 -1.19 -6.58 18.58
C GLY A 220 -0.46 -5.46 19.32
N LEU A 221 -1.24 -4.50 19.86
CA LEU A 221 -0.71 -3.31 20.51
C LEU A 221 0.13 -3.65 21.75
N ALA A 222 -0.29 -4.63 22.54
CA ALA A 222 0.39 -5.02 23.78
C ALA A 222 1.78 -5.63 23.55
N HIS A 223 2.04 -6.13 22.34
CA HIS A 223 3.30 -6.80 21.97
C HIS A 223 4.07 -6.03 20.90
N ALA A 224 3.63 -4.80 20.59
CA ALA A 224 4.32 -3.94 19.63
C ALA A 224 5.72 -3.56 20.14
N ALA A 225 6.72 -3.66 19.28
CA ALA A 225 8.10 -3.26 19.58
C ALA A 225 8.28 -1.74 19.56
N THR A 226 7.33 -1.01 18.98
CA THR A 226 7.30 0.45 18.92
C THR A 226 6.00 0.98 19.53
N ALA A 227 6.07 2.13 20.19
CA ALA A 227 4.90 2.77 20.79
C ALA A 227 4.85 4.25 20.41
N VAL A 228 3.65 4.74 20.10
CA VAL A 228 3.42 6.18 19.94
C VAL A 228 3.31 6.80 21.31
N THR A 229 4.27 7.64 21.69
CA THR A 229 4.35 8.27 23.01
C THR A 229 3.66 9.63 23.09
N GLY A 230 3.24 10.17 21.95
CA GLY A 230 2.49 11.42 21.88
C GLY A 230 2.08 11.73 20.45
N ALA A 231 0.96 12.40 20.31
CA ALA A 231 0.43 12.87 19.04
C ALA A 231 -0.11 14.29 19.21
N THR A 232 0.16 15.14 18.25
CA THR A 232 -0.36 16.51 18.20
C THR A 232 -1.01 16.76 16.86
N GLN A 233 -2.26 17.17 16.89
CA GLN A 233 -2.97 17.53 15.68
C GLN A 233 -2.35 18.80 15.09
N ARG A 234 -2.04 18.76 13.79
CA ARG A 234 -1.57 19.94 13.08
C ARG A 234 -2.69 21.00 13.09
N PRO A 235 -2.38 22.27 13.41
CA PRO A 235 -3.34 23.35 13.31
C PRO A 235 -3.96 23.44 11.91
N GLU A 236 -5.23 23.80 11.85
CA GLU A 236 -5.86 24.09 10.57
C GLU A 236 -5.10 25.21 9.84
N ARG A 237 -4.97 25.08 8.54
CA ARG A 237 -4.35 26.13 7.73
C ARG A 237 -5.28 27.34 7.71
N THR A 238 -4.75 28.49 8.09
CA THR A 238 -5.43 29.76 7.85
C THR A 238 -5.26 30.14 6.38
N ALA A 239 -6.28 30.81 5.82
CA ALA A 239 -6.16 31.36 4.47
C ALA A 239 -4.99 32.35 4.44
N GLY A 240 -4.11 32.19 3.47
CA GLY A 240 -3.08 33.17 3.17
C GLY A 240 -3.63 34.38 2.42
N ASP A 241 -2.77 35.32 2.08
CA ASP A 241 -3.15 36.49 1.32
C ASP A 241 -3.63 36.09 -0.10
N VAL A 242 -4.83 36.55 -0.44
CA VAL A 242 -5.39 36.33 -1.77
C VAL A 242 -5.14 37.57 -2.63
N ILE A 243 -4.29 37.42 -3.63
CA ILE A 243 -4.01 38.49 -4.60
C ILE A 243 -5.06 38.42 -5.70
N GLY A 244 -6.23 39.06 -5.46
CA GLY A 244 -7.33 39.13 -6.43
C GLY A 244 -7.40 40.48 -7.13
N GLY A 245 -7.82 40.52 -8.41
CA GLY A 245 -8.12 41.73 -9.15
C GLY A 245 -6.94 42.68 -9.46
N ALA A 246 -5.73 42.25 -9.19
CA ALA A 246 -4.54 43.04 -9.53
C ALA A 246 -4.06 42.78 -10.96
N ASP A 247 -3.47 43.79 -11.61
CA ASP A 247 -2.75 43.63 -12.87
C ASP A 247 -1.63 42.60 -12.71
N ALA A 248 -1.38 41.82 -13.77
CA ALA A 248 -0.39 40.74 -13.73
C ALA A 248 1.03 41.19 -13.24
N PRO A 249 1.55 42.33 -13.62
CA PRO A 249 2.82 42.83 -13.08
C PRO A 249 2.77 43.07 -11.56
N VAL A 250 1.68 43.61 -11.04
CA VAL A 250 1.48 43.89 -9.62
C VAL A 250 1.37 42.58 -8.83
N ALA A 251 0.63 41.60 -9.36
CA ALA A 251 0.51 40.28 -8.75
C ALA A 251 1.86 39.55 -8.72
N ALA A 252 2.62 39.61 -9.81
CA ALA A 252 3.97 39.04 -9.91
C ALA A 252 4.91 39.65 -8.90
N GLY A 253 4.89 40.99 -8.74
CA GLY A 253 5.68 41.70 -7.75
C GLY A 253 5.41 41.23 -6.33
N LYS A 254 4.14 41.18 -5.93
CA LYS A 254 3.74 40.69 -4.60
C LYS A 254 4.16 39.24 -4.33
N ILE A 255 4.08 38.38 -5.32
CA ILE A 255 4.54 36.98 -5.19
C ILE A 255 6.06 36.95 -4.99
N ALA A 256 6.82 37.76 -5.76
CA ALA A 256 8.27 37.85 -5.64
C ALA A 256 8.68 38.36 -4.26
N ASP A 257 8.04 39.44 -3.77
CA ASP A 257 8.26 39.99 -2.45
C ASP A 257 8.02 38.96 -1.34
N TYR A 258 6.86 38.25 -1.40
CA TYR A 258 6.54 37.16 -0.47
C TYR A 258 7.61 36.06 -0.46
N LEU A 259 8.05 35.60 -1.63
CA LEU A 259 9.08 34.57 -1.73
C LEU A 259 10.44 35.03 -1.17
N ALA A 260 10.76 36.30 -1.34
CA ALA A 260 11.98 36.88 -0.77
C ALA A 260 11.91 37.08 0.76
N GLU A 261 10.75 37.53 1.29
CA GLU A 261 10.51 37.66 2.73
C GLU A 261 10.59 36.34 3.45
N GLU A 262 9.99 35.27 2.86
CA GLU A 262 10.01 33.92 3.39
C GLU A 262 11.33 33.16 3.11
N LYS A 263 12.30 33.79 2.46
CA LYS A 263 13.64 33.23 2.13
C LYS A 263 13.57 31.99 1.24
N PHE A 264 12.64 31.98 0.32
CA PHE A 264 12.56 30.95 -0.74
C PHE A 264 13.39 31.35 -1.99
N LEU A 265 13.77 32.59 -2.08
CA LEU A 265 14.68 33.18 -3.11
C LEU A 265 15.93 33.74 -2.48
#